data_348a6a30d1ff1ee5a787e843dc0fc06f
#
_entry.id   348a6a30d1ff1ee5a787e843dc0fc06f
#
_cell.length_a   1.000
_cell.length_b   1.000
_cell.length_c   1.000
_cell.angle_alpha   90.00
_cell.angle_beta   90.00
_cell.angle_gamma   90.00
#
_symmetry.space_group_name_H-M   'P 1'
#
loop_
_entity.id
_entity.type
_entity.pdbx_description
1 polymer ?
#
loop_
_entity_poly.entity_id
_entity_poly.type
_entity_poly.pdbx_seq_one_letter_code
_entity_poly.pdbx_strand_id
1 'polypeptide(L)'
;MATYTWDHIHLRTADPEGTVQWFERMLGAQVTRSMQNGKPRIDMSLGGANIFIAAVAPGEAVNPAPVTPYQGLDHFGLAVSGIDAIAADLKKKGVEFTKEPHSPRPGIKICFIRGPQGISIELLERDPKYV
;
A
#
# COMPACT_ATOMS: atom_id res chain seq x y z
N MET A 1 26.08 -15.67 13.25
CA MET A 1 25.19 -15.60 12.08
C MET A 1 24.35 -14.34 12.15
N ALA A 2 24.31 -13.57 11.07
CA ALA A 2 23.47 -12.36 11.02
C ALA A 2 22.00 -12.74 10.91
N THR A 3 21.14 -11.98 11.58
CA THR A 3 19.69 -12.16 11.53
C THR A 3 19.06 -10.91 10.96
N TYR A 4 18.14 -11.10 10.02
CA TYR A 4 17.42 -9.99 9.40
C TYR A 4 15.94 -10.13 9.72
N THR A 5 15.32 -9.00 10.11
CA THR A 5 13.87 -8.96 10.34
C THR A 5 13.29 -7.81 9.50
N TRP A 6 12.04 -7.97 9.09
CA TRP A 6 11.36 -6.93 8.35
C TRP A 6 11.12 -5.72 9.25
N ASP A 7 11.50 -4.52 8.82
CA ASP A 7 11.33 -3.31 9.62
C ASP A 7 10.26 -2.39 9.05
N HIS A 8 10.48 -1.88 7.84
CA HIS A 8 9.52 -0.92 7.26
C HIS A 8 9.62 -0.83 5.75
N ILE A 9 8.59 -0.23 5.16
CA ILE A 9 8.57 0.28 3.80
C ILE A 9 8.60 1.80 3.89
N HIS A 10 9.29 2.46 2.98
CA HIS A 10 9.38 3.93 2.96
C HIS A 10 8.74 4.47 1.69
N LEU A 11 7.75 5.36 1.84
CA LEU A 11 7.10 6.04 0.71
C LEU A 11 7.51 7.51 0.69
N ARG A 12 7.80 8.02 -0.50
CA ARG A 12 8.04 9.46 -0.71
C ARG A 12 6.83 10.05 -1.41
N THR A 13 6.39 11.21 -0.96
CA THR A 13 5.24 11.88 -1.53
C THR A 13 5.33 13.39 -1.34
N ALA A 14 4.86 14.14 -2.33
CA ALA A 14 4.72 15.59 -2.20
C ALA A 14 3.51 15.97 -1.33
N ASP A 15 2.60 15.03 -1.07
CA ASP A 15 1.40 15.24 -0.27
C ASP A 15 1.25 14.17 0.82
N PRO A 16 2.01 14.29 1.93
CA PRO A 16 1.95 13.29 3.00
C PRO A 16 0.55 13.11 3.59
N GLU A 17 -0.17 14.19 3.85
CA GLU A 17 -1.51 14.11 4.45
C GLU A 17 -2.49 13.41 3.52
N GLY A 18 -2.54 13.79 2.25
CA GLY A 18 -3.41 13.14 1.28
C GLY A 18 -3.08 11.66 1.11
N THR A 19 -1.79 11.32 1.12
CA THR A 19 -1.34 9.94 1.00
C THR A 19 -1.83 9.09 2.18
N VAL A 20 -1.60 9.52 3.42
CA VAL A 20 -2.02 8.72 4.59
C VAL A 20 -3.53 8.70 4.74
N GLN A 21 -4.24 9.77 4.37
CA GLN A 21 -5.70 9.77 4.39
C GLN A 21 -6.29 8.73 3.46
N TRP A 22 -5.70 8.55 2.28
CA TRP A 22 -6.14 7.51 1.35
C TRP A 22 -5.97 6.11 1.97
N PHE A 23 -4.79 5.84 2.52
CA PHE A 23 -4.54 4.53 3.16
C PHE A 23 -5.46 4.30 4.36
N GLU A 24 -5.70 5.33 5.16
CA GLU A 24 -6.60 5.23 6.30
C GLU A 24 -8.05 4.95 5.87
N ARG A 25 -8.56 5.73 4.93
CA ARG A 25 -9.94 5.60 4.47
C ARG A 25 -10.20 4.33 3.67
N MET A 26 -9.27 3.98 2.78
CA MET A 26 -9.49 2.87 1.87
C MET A 26 -9.10 1.53 2.47
N LEU A 27 -7.98 1.48 3.18
CA LEU A 27 -7.42 0.22 3.65
C LEU A 27 -7.39 0.09 5.18
N GLY A 28 -7.86 1.09 5.91
CA GLY A 28 -7.88 1.03 7.37
C GLY A 28 -6.52 1.17 8.05
N ALA A 29 -5.57 1.81 7.39
CA ALA A 29 -4.25 2.04 7.98
C ALA A 29 -4.37 2.88 9.27
N GLN A 30 -3.50 2.62 10.23
CA GLN A 30 -3.40 3.40 11.46
C GLN A 30 -2.31 4.45 11.27
N VAL A 31 -2.67 5.71 11.42
CA VAL A 31 -1.77 6.84 11.18
C VAL A 31 -1.26 7.39 12.50
N THR A 32 0.06 7.61 12.57
CA THR A 32 0.72 8.22 13.74
C THR A 32 1.41 9.49 13.31
N ARG A 33 1.09 10.59 13.99
CA ARG A 33 1.73 11.89 13.78
C ARG A 33 2.58 12.23 14.97
N SER A 34 3.79 12.71 14.71
CA SER A 34 4.75 13.04 15.74
C SER A 34 5.62 14.20 15.30
N MET A 35 6.51 14.64 16.22
CA MET A 35 7.53 15.64 15.92
C MET A 35 8.88 15.00 16.10
N GLN A 36 9.78 15.19 15.12
CA GLN A 36 11.15 14.73 15.20
C GLN A 36 12.08 15.86 14.75
N ASN A 37 13.04 16.20 15.59
CA ASN A 37 13.97 17.29 15.32
C ASN A 37 13.23 18.61 14.96
N GLY A 38 12.11 18.87 15.65
CA GLY A 38 11.31 20.08 15.43
C GLY A 38 10.47 20.06 14.16
N LYS A 39 10.40 18.94 13.44
CA LYS A 39 9.64 18.81 12.18
C LYS A 39 8.51 17.79 12.32
N PRO A 40 7.36 18.05 11.67
CA PRO A 40 6.28 17.06 11.65
C PRO A 40 6.72 15.77 10.96
N ARG A 41 6.30 14.65 11.54
CA ARG A 41 6.50 13.32 10.96
C ARG A 41 5.19 12.57 10.93
N ILE A 42 4.93 11.88 9.83
CA ILE A 42 3.75 11.04 9.66
C ILE A 42 4.22 9.64 9.31
N ASP A 43 3.71 8.67 10.04
CA ASP A 43 3.95 7.26 9.77
C ASP A 43 2.61 6.53 9.82
N MET A 44 2.56 5.32 9.27
CA MET A 44 1.38 4.49 9.38
C MET A 44 1.75 3.03 9.53
N SER A 45 0.81 2.24 10.07
CA SER A 45 0.91 0.80 10.04
C SER A 45 -0.29 0.21 9.31
N LEU A 46 -0.05 -0.84 8.55
CA LEU A 46 -1.06 -1.48 7.72
C LEU A 46 -0.74 -2.96 7.64
N GLY A 47 -1.70 -3.80 8.09
CA GLY A 47 -1.54 -5.25 8.02
C GLY A 47 -0.30 -5.80 8.71
N GLY A 48 0.15 -5.14 9.77
CA GLY A 48 1.36 -5.53 10.49
C GLY A 48 2.66 -4.95 9.95
N ALA A 49 2.60 -4.20 8.85
CA ALA A 49 3.78 -3.54 8.27
C ALA A 49 3.82 -2.08 8.69
N ASN A 50 5.02 -1.61 9.01
CA ASN A 50 5.26 -0.19 9.24
C ASN A 50 5.56 0.47 7.89
N ILE A 51 4.90 1.59 7.63
CA ILE A 51 5.10 2.37 6.41
C ILE A 51 5.44 3.80 6.83
N PHE A 52 6.68 4.20 6.58
CA PHE A 52 7.16 5.54 6.91
C PHE A 52 6.97 6.46 5.71
N ILE A 53 6.65 7.71 5.98
CA ILE A 53 6.37 8.69 4.94
C ILE A 53 7.45 9.76 4.94
N ALA A 54 8.09 9.95 3.79
CA ALA A 54 9.02 11.05 3.56
C ALA A 54 8.35 12.10 2.67
N ALA A 55 8.30 13.34 3.14
CA ALA A 55 7.78 14.43 2.33
C ALA A 55 8.80 14.84 1.28
N VAL A 56 8.33 15.10 0.07
CA VAL A 56 9.14 15.70 -1.00
C VAL A 56 8.91 17.21 -0.93
N ALA A 57 9.98 17.96 -0.64
CA ALA A 57 9.88 19.41 -0.56
C ALA A 57 9.76 20.03 -1.96
N PRO A 58 9.11 21.20 -2.09
CA PRO A 58 9.07 21.91 -3.37
C PRO A 58 10.49 22.15 -3.88
N GLY A 59 10.75 21.81 -5.14
CA GLY A 59 12.06 21.97 -5.75
C GLY A 59 13.09 20.89 -5.42
N GLU A 60 12.74 19.93 -4.57
CA GLU A 60 13.62 18.81 -4.26
C GLU A 60 13.76 17.91 -5.49
N ALA A 61 14.98 17.50 -5.82
CA ALA A 61 15.24 16.64 -6.99
C ALA A 61 14.96 15.19 -6.62
N VAL A 62 13.75 14.71 -6.96
CA VAL A 62 13.32 13.34 -6.74
C VAL A 62 12.76 12.80 -8.05
N ASN A 63 13.15 11.58 -8.41
CA ASN A 63 12.62 10.95 -9.62
C ASN A 63 11.12 10.71 -9.49
N PRO A 64 10.35 10.83 -10.59
CA PRO A 64 8.93 10.53 -10.54
C PRO A 64 8.69 9.05 -10.25
N ALA A 65 7.50 8.73 -9.74
CA ALA A 65 7.11 7.35 -9.50
C ALA A 65 7.10 6.58 -10.82
N PRO A 66 7.66 5.35 -10.83
CA PRO A 66 7.60 4.53 -12.04
C PRO A 66 6.18 4.03 -12.30
N VAL A 67 5.91 3.70 -13.55
CA VAL A 67 4.62 3.15 -13.96
C VAL A 67 4.75 1.62 -14.03
N THR A 68 3.94 0.90 -13.27
CA THR A 68 3.92 -0.57 -13.30
C THR A 68 3.40 -1.09 -14.64
N PRO A 69 3.96 -2.21 -15.17
CA PRO A 69 5.01 -3.04 -14.59
C PRO A 69 6.42 -2.51 -14.87
N TYR A 70 7.32 -2.70 -13.93
CA TYR A 70 8.72 -2.30 -14.09
C TYR A 70 9.61 -3.28 -13.30
N GLN A 71 10.91 -3.29 -13.61
CA GLN A 71 11.86 -4.12 -12.89
C GLN A 71 12.11 -3.55 -11.50
N GLY A 72 12.25 -4.43 -10.52
CA GLY A 72 12.47 -4.07 -9.14
C GLY A 72 11.25 -4.36 -8.27
N LEU A 73 10.99 -3.53 -7.30
CA LEU A 73 9.86 -3.69 -6.39
C LEU A 73 8.58 -3.20 -7.08
N ASP A 74 7.86 -4.13 -7.70
CA ASP A 74 6.69 -3.82 -8.53
C ASP A 74 5.45 -3.45 -7.73
N HIS A 75 5.16 -4.21 -6.68
CA HIS A 75 3.98 -3.99 -5.83
C HIS A 75 4.20 -4.63 -4.46
N PHE A 76 3.30 -4.33 -3.53
CA PHE A 76 3.20 -5.10 -2.30
C PHE A 76 1.80 -5.68 -2.17
N GLY A 77 1.69 -6.78 -1.41
CA GLY A 77 0.45 -7.50 -1.26
C GLY A 77 -0.07 -7.50 0.16
N LEU A 78 -1.39 -7.47 0.29
CA LEU A 78 -2.10 -7.56 1.56
C LEU A 78 -3.04 -8.75 1.50
N ALA A 79 -2.94 -9.63 2.48
CA ALA A 79 -3.88 -10.73 2.63
C ALA A 79 -5.20 -10.20 3.20
N VAL A 80 -6.31 -10.63 2.61
CA VAL A 80 -7.64 -10.20 3.04
C VAL A 80 -8.56 -11.41 3.21
N SER A 81 -9.67 -11.21 3.92
CA SER A 81 -10.77 -12.16 4.01
C SER A 81 -12.01 -11.51 3.42
N GLY A 82 -12.69 -12.19 2.48
CA GLY A 82 -13.85 -11.64 1.80
C GLY A 82 -13.49 -10.68 0.69
N ILE A 83 -12.60 -11.09 -0.20
CA ILE A 83 -12.06 -10.21 -1.26
C ILE A 83 -13.15 -9.63 -2.18
N ASP A 84 -14.21 -10.37 -2.46
CA ASP A 84 -15.28 -9.87 -3.34
C ASP A 84 -16.03 -8.71 -2.70
N ALA A 85 -16.34 -8.81 -1.39
CA ALA A 85 -17.01 -7.74 -0.66
C ALA A 85 -16.09 -6.53 -0.49
N ILE A 86 -14.81 -6.78 -0.23
CA ILE A 86 -13.79 -5.72 -0.11
C ILE A 86 -13.65 -4.98 -1.43
N ALA A 87 -13.56 -5.70 -2.55
CA ALA A 87 -13.45 -5.08 -3.87
C ALA A 87 -14.68 -4.24 -4.19
N ALA A 88 -15.88 -4.73 -3.88
CA ALA A 88 -17.11 -3.98 -4.11
C ALA A 88 -17.14 -2.69 -3.28
N ASP A 89 -16.70 -2.74 -2.03
CA ASP A 89 -16.63 -1.56 -1.17
C ASP A 89 -15.61 -0.54 -1.69
N LEU A 90 -14.44 -1.00 -2.08
CA LEU A 90 -13.39 -0.12 -2.63
C LEU A 90 -13.84 0.54 -3.92
N LYS A 91 -14.57 -0.16 -4.78
CA LYS A 91 -15.14 0.42 -6.00
C LYS A 91 -16.13 1.53 -5.68
N LYS A 92 -16.98 1.34 -4.68
CA LYS A 92 -17.92 2.38 -4.24
C LYS A 92 -17.19 3.62 -3.75
N LYS A 93 -16.02 3.45 -3.14
CA LYS A 93 -15.20 4.55 -2.64
C LYS A 93 -14.35 5.20 -3.73
N GLY A 94 -14.45 4.71 -4.97
CA GLY A 94 -13.75 5.30 -6.11
C GLY A 94 -12.31 4.83 -6.31
N VAL A 95 -11.91 3.72 -5.69
CA VAL A 95 -10.57 3.18 -5.87
C VAL A 95 -10.42 2.61 -7.27
N GLU A 96 -9.31 2.93 -7.93
CA GLU A 96 -9.00 2.41 -9.25
C GLU A 96 -8.51 0.97 -9.15
N PHE A 97 -9.11 0.08 -9.96
CA PHE A 97 -8.67 -1.31 -10.10
C PHE A 97 -7.91 -1.43 -11.41
N THR A 98 -6.69 -1.93 -11.34
CA THR A 98 -5.90 -2.24 -12.54
C THR A 98 -6.12 -3.68 -12.95
N LYS A 99 -6.57 -4.53 -12.02
CA LYS A 99 -6.97 -5.90 -12.30
C LYS A 99 -8.10 -6.31 -11.37
N GLU A 100 -9.21 -6.75 -11.98
CA GLU A 100 -10.40 -7.16 -11.25
C GLU A 100 -10.17 -8.47 -10.49
N PRO A 101 -10.95 -8.74 -9.43
CA PRO A 101 -10.83 -10.01 -8.71
C PRO A 101 -10.94 -11.22 -9.65
N HIS A 102 -9.96 -12.10 -9.56
CA HIS A 102 -9.89 -13.32 -10.36
C HIS A 102 -8.99 -14.34 -9.67
N SER A 103 -9.08 -15.59 -10.09
CA SER A 103 -8.25 -16.68 -9.57
C SER A 103 -7.22 -17.06 -10.62
N PRO A 104 -5.93 -16.68 -10.43
CA PRO A 104 -4.88 -17.06 -11.38
C PRO A 104 -4.54 -18.54 -11.32
N ARG A 105 -4.86 -19.18 -10.21
CA ARG A 105 -4.71 -20.63 -10.00
C ARG A 105 -5.65 -21.08 -8.88
N PRO A 106 -5.92 -22.39 -8.72
CA PRO A 106 -6.79 -22.87 -7.65
C PRO A 106 -6.30 -22.44 -6.27
N GLY A 107 -7.23 -22.05 -5.40
CA GLY A 107 -6.94 -21.75 -4.00
C GLY A 107 -6.52 -20.32 -3.71
N ILE A 108 -6.44 -19.45 -4.71
CA ILE A 108 -6.11 -18.05 -4.50
C ILE A 108 -6.99 -17.16 -5.37
N LYS A 109 -7.42 -16.04 -4.81
CA LYS A 109 -8.14 -15.00 -5.53
C LYS A 109 -7.43 -13.67 -5.27
N ILE A 110 -7.20 -12.91 -6.33
CA ILE A 110 -6.42 -11.68 -6.26
C ILE A 110 -7.10 -10.57 -7.03
N CYS A 111 -6.75 -9.33 -6.67
CA CYS A 111 -7.02 -8.14 -7.49
C CYS A 111 -5.89 -7.14 -7.26
N PHE A 112 -5.79 -6.16 -8.15
CA PHE A 112 -4.80 -5.08 -8.04
C PHE A 112 -5.50 -3.74 -8.03
N ILE A 113 -5.09 -2.88 -7.12
CA ILE A 113 -5.58 -1.51 -7.02
C ILE A 113 -4.42 -0.53 -7.11
N ARG A 114 -4.76 0.72 -7.43
CA ARG A 114 -3.79 1.80 -7.56
C ARG A 114 -3.94 2.75 -6.38
N GLY A 115 -2.87 2.91 -5.60
CA GLY A 115 -2.82 3.84 -4.49
C GLY A 115 -2.19 5.18 -4.87
N PRO A 116 -1.96 6.05 -3.88
CA PRO A 116 -1.29 7.33 -4.09
C PRO A 116 0.09 7.13 -4.73
N GLN A 117 0.52 8.10 -5.53
CA GLN A 117 1.80 8.06 -6.25
C GLN A 117 1.88 6.91 -7.26
N GLY A 118 0.74 6.36 -7.67
CA GLY A 118 0.69 5.25 -8.60
C GLY A 118 1.12 3.90 -8.02
N ILE A 119 1.17 3.78 -6.70
CA ILE A 119 1.58 2.53 -6.04
C ILE A 119 0.63 1.41 -6.41
N SER A 120 1.20 0.29 -6.86
CA SER A 120 0.42 -0.92 -7.13
C SER A 120 0.29 -1.75 -5.86
N ILE A 121 -0.93 -2.10 -5.52
CA ILE A 121 -1.23 -2.90 -4.32
C ILE A 121 -2.04 -4.11 -4.74
N GLU A 122 -1.56 -5.29 -4.37
CA GLU A 122 -2.28 -6.54 -4.58
C GLU A 122 -3.08 -6.86 -3.32
N LEU A 123 -4.34 -7.23 -3.50
CA LEU A 123 -5.16 -7.82 -2.45
C LEU A 123 -5.33 -9.29 -2.79
N LEU A 124 -5.14 -10.18 -1.82
CA LEU A 124 -5.22 -11.60 -2.09
C LEU A 124 -5.87 -12.36 -0.93
N GLU A 125 -6.65 -13.36 -1.31
CA GLU A 125 -7.28 -14.27 -0.36
C GLU A 125 -6.93 -15.69 -0.75
N ARG A 126 -6.42 -16.45 0.22
CA ARG A 126 -6.06 -17.86 0.03
C ARG A 126 -7.10 -18.75 0.69
N ASP A 127 -7.49 -19.81 0.00
CA ASP A 127 -8.27 -20.88 0.59
C ASP A 127 -7.36 -21.62 1.57
N PRO A 128 -7.74 -21.77 2.86
CA PRO A 128 -6.86 -22.38 3.87
C PRO A 128 -6.34 -23.76 3.50
N LYS A 129 -7.08 -24.53 2.72
CA LYS A 129 -6.63 -25.88 2.31
C LYS A 129 -5.47 -25.89 1.34
N TYR A 130 -5.11 -24.73 0.76
CA TYR A 130 -4.00 -24.58 -0.18
C TYR A 130 -2.79 -23.85 0.41
N VAL A 131 -2.83 -23.51 1.67
CA VAL A 131 -1.75 -22.78 2.33
C VAL A 131 -0.78 -23.71 3.04
#